data_3cb07a5330c9e510fbdde53e8df9d704
#
_entry.id   3cb07a5330c9e510fbdde53e8df9d704
#
_cell.length_a   1.000
_cell.length_b   1.000
_cell.length_c   1.000
_cell.angle_alpha   90.00
_cell.angle_beta   90.00
_cell.angle_gamma   90.00
#
_symmetry.space_group_name_H-M   'P 1'
#
loop_
_entity.id
_entity.type
_entity.pdbx_description
1 polymer ?
#
loop_
_entity_poly.entity_id
_entity_poly.type
_entity_poly.pdbx_seq_one_letter_code
_entity_poly.pdbx_strand_id
1 'polypeptide(L)'
;HKDVMRGRRDRLGELWVPIGSSAMFDPQVLLDMAYNGMFVIQCYGATETCGAGIINFAQDEKHIGAVGQGSELMDYKIEPDGELCMRGDCVMMGYYKDPEGTAEVIDKDGWVHTGDLAWVDEDGYYYITGRKKNLIILDSGENVSPEELEGMLEKCPVVQECIVKELGKKIGVVVYCEKEHQ
;
A
#
# COMPACT_ATOMS: atom_id res chain seq x y z
N HIS A 1 -27.69 -11.00 12.20
CA HIS A 1 -26.90 -10.31 11.15
C HIS A 1 -27.49 -8.93 10.81
N LYS A 2 -28.77 -8.85 10.41
CA LYS A 2 -29.46 -7.57 10.09
C LYS A 2 -29.50 -6.58 11.25
N ASP A 3 -29.63 -7.04 12.48
CA ASP A 3 -29.74 -6.19 13.68
C ASP A 3 -28.37 -5.63 14.10
N VAL A 4 -27.29 -6.40 13.92
CA VAL A 4 -25.92 -5.94 14.14
C VAL A 4 -25.56 -4.84 13.12
N MET A 5 -25.97 -5.01 11.87
CA MET A 5 -25.79 -4.03 10.79
C MET A 5 -26.55 -2.73 11.06
N ARG A 6 -27.77 -2.82 11.59
CA ARG A 6 -28.59 -1.66 11.96
C ARG A 6 -27.95 -0.85 13.10
N GLY A 7 -27.52 -1.53 14.17
CA GLY A 7 -26.87 -0.87 15.31
C GLY A 7 -25.53 -0.21 15.00
N ARG A 8 -24.83 -0.65 13.93
CA ARG A 8 -23.61 -0.01 13.45
C ARG A 8 -23.86 1.21 12.58
N ARG A 9 -24.85 1.16 11.69
CA ARG A 9 -25.33 2.33 10.94
C ARG A 9 -25.76 3.46 11.87
N ASP A 10 -26.44 3.12 12.96
CA ASP A 10 -26.89 4.11 13.94
C ASP A 10 -25.73 4.81 14.66
N ARG A 11 -24.54 4.17 14.77
CA ARG A 11 -23.33 4.76 15.35
C ARG A 11 -22.49 5.55 14.37
N LEU A 12 -22.51 5.18 13.10
CA LEU A 12 -21.73 5.82 12.03
C LEU A 12 -22.50 6.96 11.36
N GLY A 13 -23.78 7.14 11.72
CA GLY A 13 -24.63 8.19 11.17
C GLY A 13 -24.82 8.03 9.67
N GLU A 14 -24.54 9.08 8.91
CA GLU A 14 -24.70 9.12 7.45
C GLU A 14 -23.42 8.75 6.69
N LEU A 15 -22.46 8.05 7.31
CA LEU A 15 -21.28 7.56 6.60
C LEU A 15 -21.68 6.50 5.56
N TRP A 16 -21.49 6.82 4.29
CA TRP A 16 -21.88 5.98 3.17
C TRP A 16 -20.75 5.07 2.71
N VAL A 17 -19.57 5.65 2.51
CA VAL A 17 -18.41 4.98 1.95
C VAL A 17 -17.16 5.50 2.63
N PRO A 18 -16.50 4.71 3.48
CA PRO A 18 -15.17 5.02 3.97
C PRO A 18 -14.15 4.85 2.85
N ILE A 19 -13.25 5.80 2.75
CA ILE A 19 -12.11 5.75 1.83
C ILE A 19 -10.84 5.66 2.66
N GLY A 20 -10.03 4.66 2.38
CA GLY A 20 -8.73 4.45 3.01
C GLY A 20 -7.59 4.70 2.02
N SER A 21 -6.57 5.43 2.47
CA SER A 21 -5.38 5.75 1.69
C SER A 21 -4.17 5.92 2.62
N SER A 22 -2.99 6.13 2.03
CA SER A 22 -1.72 6.45 2.71
C SER A 22 -1.01 5.29 3.41
N ALA A 23 -1.66 4.19 3.71
CA ALA A 23 -1.06 2.99 4.27
C ALA A 23 -1.76 1.75 3.73
N MET A 24 -1.07 0.62 3.75
CA MET A 24 -1.70 -0.67 3.47
C MET A 24 -2.61 -1.04 4.63
N PHE A 25 -3.81 -1.52 4.29
CA PHE A 25 -4.71 -2.11 5.26
C PHE A 25 -4.43 -3.60 5.38
N ASP A 26 -4.55 -4.13 6.58
CA ASP A 26 -4.61 -5.57 6.76
C ASP A 26 -5.86 -6.11 6.02
N PRO A 27 -5.67 -7.04 5.06
CA PRO A 27 -6.78 -7.64 4.32
C PRO A 27 -7.84 -8.28 5.23
N GLN A 28 -7.45 -8.84 6.38
CA GLN A 28 -8.40 -9.43 7.32
C GLN A 28 -9.31 -8.37 7.94
N VAL A 29 -8.77 -7.20 8.27
CA VAL A 29 -9.57 -6.06 8.78
C VAL A 29 -10.58 -5.60 7.74
N LEU A 30 -10.16 -5.51 6.47
CA LEU A 30 -11.05 -5.14 5.37
C LEU A 30 -12.16 -6.17 5.15
N LEU A 31 -11.83 -7.47 5.21
CA LEU A 31 -12.81 -8.55 5.16
C LEU A 31 -13.81 -8.46 6.31
N ASP A 32 -13.33 -8.28 7.52
CA ASP A 32 -14.18 -8.15 8.70
C ASP A 32 -15.12 -6.93 8.59
N MET A 33 -14.62 -5.82 8.05
CA MET A 33 -15.45 -4.64 7.76
C MET A 33 -16.49 -4.96 6.69
N ALA A 34 -16.13 -5.61 5.60
CA ALA A 34 -17.02 -5.99 4.51
C ALA A 34 -18.10 -6.96 4.99
N TYR A 35 -17.74 -8.00 5.75
CA TYR A 35 -18.72 -8.92 6.37
C TYR A 35 -19.68 -8.22 7.33
N ASN A 36 -19.27 -7.08 7.89
CA ASN A 36 -20.13 -6.22 8.71
C ASN A 36 -20.86 -5.14 7.88
N GLY A 37 -20.80 -5.23 6.54
CA GLY A 37 -21.51 -4.34 5.60
C GLY A 37 -20.91 -2.96 5.45
N MET A 38 -19.64 -2.80 5.79
CA MET A 38 -18.88 -1.59 5.60
C MET A 38 -17.80 -1.86 4.56
N PHE A 39 -18.01 -1.39 3.35
CA PHE A 39 -17.04 -1.52 2.27
C PHE A 39 -16.12 -0.31 2.26
N VAL A 40 -14.83 -0.57 2.43
CA VAL A 40 -13.78 0.47 2.38
C VAL A 40 -13.23 0.51 0.97
N ILE A 41 -13.32 1.67 0.32
CA ILE A 41 -12.61 1.90 -0.94
C ILE A 41 -11.16 2.19 -0.59
N GLN A 42 -10.24 1.39 -1.10
CA GLN A 42 -8.81 1.65 -0.98
C GLN A 42 -8.34 2.51 -2.14
N CYS A 43 -7.49 3.48 -1.85
CA CYS A 43 -6.88 4.35 -2.85
C CYS A 43 -5.37 4.40 -2.63
N TYR A 44 -4.64 4.27 -3.73
CA TYR A 44 -3.21 4.50 -3.79
C TYR A 44 -2.92 5.69 -4.69
N GLY A 45 -2.07 6.59 -4.24
CA GLY A 45 -1.62 7.74 -4.98
C GLY A 45 -0.57 8.51 -4.19
N ALA A 46 0.08 9.44 -4.84
CA ALA A 46 1.13 10.28 -4.28
C ALA A 46 0.78 11.77 -4.43
N THR A 47 1.48 12.62 -3.69
CA THR A 47 1.38 14.07 -3.86
C THR A 47 1.75 14.48 -5.28
N GLU A 48 2.75 13.82 -5.85
CA GLU A 48 3.28 14.01 -7.20
C GLU A 48 2.27 13.69 -8.30
N THR A 49 1.25 12.89 -7.99
CA THR A 49 0.13 12.56 -8.88
C THR A 49 -1.18 13.25 -8.46
N CYS A 50 -1.08 14.32 -7.64
CA CYS A 50 -2.24 15.06 -7.11
C CYS A 50 -3.28 14.16 -6.39
N GLY A 51 -2.83 13.07 -5.77
CA GLY A 51 -3.68 12.07 -5.14
C GLY A 51 -4.41 11.14 -6.11
N ALA A 52 -4.28 11.36 -7.42
CA ALA A 52 -4.81 10.45 -8.42
C ALA A 52 -3.91 9.23 -8.58
N GLY A 53 -4.51 8.09 -8.84
CA GLY A 53 -3.76 6.86 -8.99
C GLY A 53 -4.67 5.65 -9.13
N ILE A 54 -4.48 4.69 -8.26
CA ILE A 54 -5.11 3.38 -8.31
C ILE A 54 -6.23 3.32 -7.27
N ILE A 55 -7.38 2.76 -7.63
CA ILE A 55 -8.54 2.67 -6.75
C ILE A 55 -9.08 1.25 -6.75
N ASN A 56 -9.34 0.73 -5.56
CA ASN A 56 -9.94 -0.57 -5.37
C ASN A 56 -11.42 -0.45 -5.04
N PHE A 57 -12.25 -0.81 -6.00
CA PHE A 57 -13.70 -0.99 -5.84
C PHE A 57 -14.10 -2.46 -5.63
N ALA A 58 -13.13 -3.39 -5.65
CA ALA A 58 -13.43 -4.80 -5.47
C ALA A 58 -13.91 -5.08 -4.05
N GLN A 59 -14.93 -5.91 -3.97
CA GLN A 59 -15.56 -6.33 -2.71
C GLN A 59 -15.51 -7.86 -2.58
N ASP A 60 -14.55 -8.47 -3.24
CA ASP A 60 -14.30 -9.90 -3.23
C ASP A 60 -13.03 -10.25 -2.45
N GLU A 61 -12.96 -11.49 -1.98
CA GLU A 61 -11.84 -11.98 -1.18
C GLU A 61 -10.53 -12.05 -1.98
N LYS A 62 -10.60 -12.17 -3.31
CA LYS A 62 -9.43 -12.29 -4.17
C LYS A 62 -8.63 -10.98 -4.22
N HIS A 63 -9.32 -9.84 -4.32
CA HIS A 63 -8.68 -8.55 -4.59
C HIS A 63 -8.68 -7.60 -3.39
N ILE A 64 -9.17 -8.04 -2.21
CA ILE A 64 -9.31 -7.16 -1.05
C ILE A 64 -7.98 -6.61 -0.54
N GLY A 65 -6.87 -7.32 -0.78
CA GLY A 65 -5.51 -6.88 -0.44
C GLY A 65 -4.83 -6.03 -1.51
N ALA A 66 -5.48 -5.84 -2.68
CA ALA A 66 -4.96 -5.00 -3.74
C ALA A 66 -5.22 -3.52 -3.44
N VAL A 67 -4.37 -2.63 -3.92
CA VAL A 67 -4.67 -1.20 -3.92
C VAL A 67 -5.65 -0.80 -5.03
N GLY A 68 -5.91 -1.69 -5.98
CA GLY A 68 -6.95 -1.58 -6.99
C GLY A 68 -6.45 -1.65 -8.42
N GLN A 69 -7.27 -1.16 -9.33
CA GLN A 69 -6.97 -1.04 -10.74
C GLN A 69 -6.58 0.39 -11.09
N GLY A 70 -5.75 0.54 -12.10
CA GLY A 70 -5.35 1.85 -12.61
C GLY A 70 -6.53 2.64 -13.17
N SER A 71 -6.55 3.94 -12.91
CA SER A 71 -7.51 4.86 -13.49
C SER A 71 -7.25 5.06 -15.00
N GLU A 72 -8.27 5.24 -15.80
CA GLU A 72 -8.14 5.58 -17.22
C GLU A 72 -7.50 6.96 -17.45
N LEU A 73 -7.32 7.76 -16.41
CA LEU A 73 -6.70 9.09 -16.48
C LEU A 73 -5.17 9.05 -16.53
N MET A 74 -4.57 7.89 -16.28
CA MET A 74 -3.13 7.74 -16.16
C MET A 74 -2.62 6.46 -16.82
N ASP A 75 -1.38 6.50 -17.27
CA ASP A 75 -0.62 5.32 -17.67
C ASP A 75 0.13 4.75 -16.47
N TYR A 76 0.29 3.44 -16.44
CA TYR A 76 0.99 2.72 -15.38
C TYR A 76 1.99 1.74 -15.99
N LYS A 77 3.16 1.63 -15.38
CA LYS A 77 4.12 0.57 -15.68
C LYS A 77 4.83 0.12 -14.41
N ILE A 78 5.31 -1.11 -14.44
CA ILE A 78 6.22 -1.64 -13.43
C ILE A 78 7.57 -1.82 -14.10
N GLU A 79 8.59 -1.16 -13.55
CA GLU A 79 9.98 -1.26 -14.05
C GLU A 79 10.56 -2.66 -13.75
N PRO A 80 11.65 -3.06 -14.42
CA PRO A 80 12.27 -4.36 -14.21
C PRO A 80 12.73 -4.63 -12.77
N ASP A 81 12.95 -3.59 -11.99
CA ASP A 81 13.29 -3.67 -10.56
C ASP A 81 12.07 -3.68 -9.64
N GLY A 82 10.87 -3.72 -10.21
CA GLY A 82 9.59 -3.79 -9.48
C GLY A 82 9.01 -2.42 -9.12
N GLU A 83 9.65 -1.31 -9.47
CA GLU A 83 9.14 0.02 -9.15
C GLU A 83 7.88 0.36 -9.96
N LEU A 84 6.83 0.80 -9.28
CA LEU A 84 5.63 1.35 -9.91
C LEU A 84 5.91 2.77 -10.41
N CYS A 85 5.65 3.00 -11.70
CA CYS A 85 5.71 4.33 -12.29
C CYS A 85 4.35 4.72 -12.87
N MET A 86 4.04 6.01 -12.78
CA MET A 86 2.77 6.58 -13.22
C MET A 86 3.00 7.80 -14.12
N ARG A 87 2.15 7.99 -15.14
CA ARG A 87 2.22 9.13 -16.04
C ARG A 87 0.82 9.56 -16.45
N GLY A 88 0.57 10.85 -16.55
CA GLY A 88 -0.72 11.41 -17.02
C GLY A 88 -0.89 12.87 -16.64
N ASP A 89 -2.05 13.42 -16.97
CA ASP A 89 -2.36 14.84 -16.74
C ASP A 89 -2.49 15.21 -15.26
N CYS A 90 -2.58 14.21 -14.39
CA CYS A 90 -2.61 14.40 -12.92
C CYS A 90 -1.22 14.55 -12.30
N VAL A 91 -0.14 14.36 -13.08
CA VAL A 91 1.22 14.54 -12.58
C VAL A 91 1.51 16.01 -12.31
N MET A 92 2.10 16.30 -11.17
CA MET A 92 2.51 17.66 -10.79
C MET A 92 3.47 18.27 -11.81
N MET A 93 3.54 19.58 -11.89
CA MET A 93 4.53 20.29 -12.71
C MET A 93 5.95 20.22 -12.11
N GLY A 94 6.07 19.92 -10.83
CA GLY A 94 7.33 19.79 -10.11
C GLY A 94 7.27 20.39 -8.70
N TYR A 95 8.34 20.17 -7.96
CA TYR A 95 8.52 20.75 -6.62
C TYR A 95 8.85 22.24 -6.73
N TYR A 96 8.29 23.03 -5.82
CA TYR A 96 8.46 24.48 -5.83
C TYR A 96 9.92 24.89 -5.58
N LYS A 97 10.52 25.57 -6.57
CA LYS A 97 11.92 26.01 -6.58
C LYS A 97 12.95 24.89 -6.40
N ASP A 98 12.58 23.64 -6.71
CA ASP A 98 13.46 22.49 -6.64
C ASP A 98 13.43 21.69 -7.96
N PRO A 99 14.09 22.16 -9.00
CA PRO A 99 14.14 21.45 -10.26
C PRO A 99 14.98 20.16 -10.20
N GLU A 100 15.97 20.10 -9.30
CA GLU A 100 16.80 18.91 -9.11
C GLU A 100 15.99 17.79 -8.47
N GLY A 101 15.31 18.03 -7.35
CA GLY A 101 14.40 17.06 -6.73
C GLY A 101 13.24 16.67 -7.65
N THR A 102 12.77 17.61 -8.50
CA THR A 102 11.77 17.26 -9.52
C THR A 102 12.30 16.25 -10.54
N ALA A 103 13.53 16.46 -11.05
CA ALA A 103 14.14 15.58 -12.01
C ALA A 103 14.53 14.20 -11.45
N GLU A 104 14.66 14.06 -10.13
CA GLU A 104 14.86 12.77 -9.46
C GLU A 104 13.58 11.93 -9.44
N VAL A 105 12.41 12.58 -9.45
CA VAL A 105 11.12 11.91 -9.31
C VAL A 105 10.36 11.81 -10.63
N ILE A 106 10.49 12.80 -11.51
CA ILE A 106 9.84 12.81 -12.83
C ILE A 106 10.92 12.71 -13.91
N ASP A 107 10.86 11.61 -14.67
CA ASP A 107 11.80 11.42 -15.77
C ASP A 107 11.48 12.30 -16.99
N LYS A 108 12.40 12.30 -17.97
CA LYS A 108 12.26 13.09 -19.23
C LYS A 108 11.04 12.73 -20.06
N ASP A 109 10.45 11.55 -19.87
CA ASP A 109 9.30 11.04 -20.60
C ASP A 109 8.00 11.27 -19.82
N GLY A 110 8.08 11.97 -18.66
CA GLY A 110 6.95 12.36 -17.81
C GLY A 110 6.46 11.26 -16.87
N TRP A 111 7.27 10.22 -16.65
CA TRP A 111 6.93 9.20 -15.66
C TRP A 111 7.36 9.61 -14.26
N VAL A 112 6.44 9.53 -13.33
CA VAL A 112 6.71 9.64 -11.90
C VAL A 112 7.23 8.31 -11.40
N HIS A 113 8.44 8.31 -10.84
CA HIS A 113 9.02 7.22 -10.10
C HIS A 113 8.52 7.28 -8.66
N THR A 114 7.61 6.38 -8.29
CA THR A 114 6.94 6.45 -6.98
C THR A 114 7.83 6.04 -5.83
N GLY A 115 8.88 5.29 -6.11
CA GLY A 115 9.72 4.62 -5.11
C GLY A 115 9.01 3.47 -4.42
N ASP A 116 7.79 3.11 -4.84
CA ASP A 116 7.04 1.97 -4.33
C ASP A 116 7.22 0.75 -5.23
N LEU A 117 7.40 -0.40 -4.62
CA LEU A 117 7.45 -1.68 -5.31
C LEU A 117 6.04 -2.25 -5.44
N ALA A 118 5.74 -2.78 -6.62
CA ALA A 118 4.43 -3.34 -6.90
C ALA A 118 4.50 -4.50 -7.89
N TRP A 119 3.43 -5.27 -7.90
CA TRP A 119 3.12 -6.22 -8.96
C TRP A 119 1.66 -6.09 -9.37
N VAL A 120 1.31 -6.60 -10.53
CA VAL A 120 -0.05 -6.58 -11.08
C VAL A 120 -0.47 -8.00 -11.38
N ASP A 121 -1.69 -8.36 -11.01
CA ASP A 121 -2.24 -9.68 -11.31
C ASP A 121 -2.85 -9.75 -12.73
N GLU A 122 -3.35 -10.92 -13.08
CA GLU A 122 -3.97 -11.20 -14.39
C GLU A 122 -5.28 -10.41 -14.63
N ASP A 123 -5.92 -9.94 -13.56
CA ASP A 123 -7.14 -9.12 -13.61
C ASP A 123 -6.83 -7.61 -13.61
N GLY A 124 -5.56 -7.24 -13.58
CA GLY A 124 -5.10 -5.84 -13.62
C GLY A 124 -5.15 -5.13 -12.27
N TYR A 125 -5.20 -5.87 -11.16
CA TYR A 125 -5.11 -5.30 -9.82
C TYR A 125 -3.67 -5.16 -9.37
N TYR A 126 -3.34 -4.01 -8.83
CA TYR A 126 -2.01 -3.68 -8.31
C TYR A 126 -1.90 -3.98 -6.82
N TYR A 127 -0.76 -4.52 -6.43
CA TYR A 127 -0.39 -4.84 -5.05
C TYR A 127 0.92 -4.16 -4.72
N ILE A 128 0.94 -3.32 -3.69
CA ILE A 128 2.16 -2.69 -3.19
C ILE A 128 2.84 -3.67 -2.23
N THR A 129 4.15 -3.86 -2.40
CA THR A 129 4.94 -4.80 -1.58
C THR A 129 5.95 -4.12 -0.67
N GLY A 130 6.18 -2.81 -0.84
CA GLY A 130 7.07 -2.06 0.00
C GLY A 130 7.66 -0.84 -0.69
N ARG A 131 8.70 -0.28 -0.06
CA ARG A 131 9.45 0.86 -0.58
C ARG A 131 10.80 0.41 -1.14
N LYS A 132 11.15 0.85 -2.34
CA LYS A 132 12.44 0.56 -2.99
C LYS A 132 13.64 0.95 -2.11
N LYS A 133 13.57 2.12 -1.46
CA LYS A 133 14.61 2.62 -0.56
C LYS A 133 14.76 1.84 0.75
N ASN A 134 13.74 1.08 1.13
CA ASN A 134 13.73 0.30 2.36
C ASN A 134 14.23 -1.13 2.16
N LEU A 135 14.43 -1.56 0.89
CA LEU A 135 14.92 -2.91 0.61
C LEU A 135 16.20 -3.21 1.37
N ILE A 136 16.21 -4.34 2.05
CA ILE A 136 17.41 -4.90 2.68
C ILE A 136 18.10 -5.77 1.63
N ILE A 137 19.34 -5.43 1.30
CA ILE A 137 20.16 -6.20 0.36
C ILE A 137 21.03 -7.16 1.16
N LEU A 138 20.74 -8.45 1.07
CA LEU A 138 21.48 -9.50 1.75
C LEU A 138 22.85 -9.74 1.08
N ASP A 139 23.76 -10.40 1.80
CA ASP A 139 25.07 -10.80 1.25
C ASP A 139 24.95 -11.74 0.04
N SER A 140 23.83 -12.45 -0.10
CA SER A 140 23.47 -13.27 -1.26
C SER A 140 23.13 -12.44 -2.51
N GLY A 141 22.93 -11.12 -2.37
CA GLY A 141 22.42 -10.23 -3.41
C GLY A 141 20.87 -10.25 -3.52
N GLU A 142 20.20 -10.95 -2.63
CA GLU A 142 18.75 -10.99 -2.57
C GLU A 142 18.19 -9.71 -1.93
N ASN A 143 17.14 -9.15 -2.54
CA ASN A 143 16.41 -8.00 -2.02
C ASN A 143 15.23 -8.48 -1.18
N VAL A 144 15.12 -7.97 0.03
CA VAL A 144 14.06 -8.32 0.98
C VAL A 144 13.31 -7.06 1.38
N SER A 145 11.98 -7.07 1.23
CA SER A 145 11.11 -5.99 1.72
C SER A 145 10.89 -6.16 3.24
N PRO A 146 11.28 -5.20 4.07
CA PRO A 146 10.96 -5.21 5.49
C PRO A 146 9.47 -5.28 5.75
N GLU A 147 8.69 -4.52 5.00
CA GLU A 147 7.23 -4.40 5.16
C GLU A 147 6.53 -5.75 4.92
N GLU A 148 7.03 -6.53 3.98
CA GLU A 148 6.49 -7.87 3.70
C GLU A 148 6.74 -8.84 4.86
N LEU A 149 7.94 -8.79 5.45
CA LEU A 149 8.29 -9.59 6.62
C LEU A 149 7.52 -9.15 7.87
N GLU A 150 7.37 -7.85 8.07
CA GLU A 150 6.57 -7.27 9.15
C GLU A 150 5.12 -7.76 9.06
N GLY A 151 4.49 -7.66 7.90
CA GLY A 151 3.14 -8.16 7.66
C GLY A 151 2.98 -9.67 7.86
N MET A 152 4.05 -10.47 7.65
CA MET A 152 4.03 -11.91 7.99
C MET A 152 4.12 -12.14 9.49
N LEU A 153 4.96 -11.39 10.20
CA LEU A 153 5.18 -11.53 11.63
C LEU A 153 3.96 -11.08 12.44
N GLU A 154 3.30 -10.02 12.03
CA GLU A 154 2.10 -9.47 12.67
C GLU A 154 0.89 -10.41 12.59
N LYS A 155 0.91 -11.41 11.71
CA LYS A 155 -0.09 -12.50 11.72
C LYS A 155 0.02 -13.41 12.95
N CYS A 156 1.14 -13.36 13.68
CA CYS A 156 1.30 -14.10 14.92
C CYS A 156 0.53 -13.41 16.06
N PRO A 157 -0.42 -14.08 16.72
CA PRO A 157 -1.30 -13.44 17.71
C PRO A 157 -0.60 -12.80 18.91
N VAL A 158 0.67 -13.18 19.17
CA VAL A 158 1.46 -12.62 20.28
C VAL A 158 2.29 -11.40 19.87
N VAL A 159 2.38 -11.12 18.57
CA VAL A 159 3.08 -9.95 18.01
C VAL A 159 2.08 -8.81 17.89
N GLN A 160 2.30 -7.73 18.61
CA GLN A 160 1.50 -6.52 18.49
C GLN A 160 2.08 -5.56 17.45
N GLU A 161 3.39 -5.41 17.47
CA GLU A 161 4.13 -4.58 16.51
C GLU A 161 5.49 -5.22 16.27
N CYS A 162 6.02 -5.07 15.06
CA CYS A 162 7.39 -5.45 14.79
C CYS A 162 8.03 -4.44 13.83
N ILE A 163 9.36 -4.39 13.90
CA ILE A 163 10.19 -3.60 12.99
C ILE A 163 11.27 -4.50 12.45
N VAL A 164 11.32 -4.63 11.12
CA VAL A 164 12.36 -5.34 10.41
C VAL A 164 13.38 -4.34 9.88
N LYS A 165 14.65 -4.57 10.10
CA LYS A 165 15.73 -3.69 9.65
C LYS A 165 17.01 -4.43 9.35
N GLU A 166 17.87 -3.81 8.58
CA GLU A 166 19.21 -4.30 8.37
C GLU A 166 20.06 -4.16 9.64
N LEU A 167 20.72 -5.23 10.04
CA LEU A 167 21.72 -5.27 11.12
C LEU A 167 22.99 -5.92 10.56
N GLY A 168 23.90 -5.09 10.01
CA GLY A 168 25.18 -5.56 9.50
C GLY A 168 25.03 -6.65 8.43
N LYS A 169 24.25 -6.38 7.38
CA LYS A 169 23.94 -7.28 6.26
C LYS A 169 23.14 -8.54 6.63
N LYS A 170 22.48 -8.51 7.77
CA LYS A 170 21.52 -9.53 8.21
C LYS A 170 20.20 -8.87 8.51
N ILE A 171 19.15 -9.66 8.43
CA ILE A 171 17.82 -9.21 8.85
C ILE A 171 17.76 -9.26 10.37
N GLY A 172 17.47 -8.10 10.97
CA GLY A 172 17.16 -7.99 12.39
C GLY A 172 15.68 -7.67 12.58
N VAL A 173 15.09 -8.25 13.59
CA VAL A 173 13.68 -8.01 13.93
C VAL A 173 13.59 -7.53 15.37
N VAL A 174 12.86 -6.45 15.59
CA VAL A 174 12.45 -6.00 16.92
C VAL A 174 10.97 -6.26 17.03
N VAL A 175 10.57 -7.03 18.05
CA VAL A 175 9.18 -7.44 18.26
C VAL A 175 8.68 -6.87 19.57
N TYR A 176 7.51 -6.26 19.55
CA TYR A 176 6.75 -5.89 20.73
C TYR A 176 5.60 -6.89 20.94
N CYS A 177 5.58 -7.47 22.13
CA CYS A 177 4.57 -8.43 22.56
C CYS A 177 3.86 -7.92 23.82
N GLU A 178 2.64 -8.39 24.06
CA GLU A 178 1.98 -8.14 25.35
C GLU A 178 2.78 -8.73 26.52
N LYS A 179 2.68 -8.08 27.69
CA LYS A 179 3.44 -8.50 28.87
C LYS A 179 3.16 -9.92 29.35
N GLU A 180 2.01 -10.49 28.98
CA GLU A 180 1.64 -11.87 29.34
C GLU A 180 2.38 -12.94 28.54
N HIS A 181 3.07 -12.52 27.47
CA HIS A 181 3.78 -13.41 26.52
C HIS A 181 5.28 -13.09 26.40
N GLN A 182 5.82 -12.24 27.28
CA GLN A 182 7.25 -11.88 27.32
C GLN A 182 8.10 -12.89 28.05
#